data_3405bd4536ad119fff13f369606d4978
#
_entry.id   3405bd4536ad119fff13f369606d4978
#
_cell.length_a   1.000
_cell.length_b   1.000
_cell.length_c   1.000
_cell.angle_alpha   90.00
_cell.angle_beta   90.00
_cell.angle_gamma   90.00
#
_symmetry.space_group_name_H-M   'P 1'
#
loop_
_entity.id
_entity.type
_entity.pdbx_description
1 polymer ?
#
loop_
_entity_poly.entity_id
_entity_poly.type
_entity_poly.pdbx_seq_one_letter_code
_entity_poly.pdbx_strand_id
1 'polypeptide(L)'
;WAPTNEALTAEEWQKFEEMAENDGYNLQQQFVGNHIALYRKTMTKSGKETLRLINSKFAVINYDEGTLQKAQVVEKNIGARNGLLHVLDSQNEFLFNLYEYIKFSGEVETFRNYLVQRDTVYFMESASIEGLPDENGNPTYVDSVYFQDNMLFNNHSYNPTGADAEDAWMNS
;
A
#
# COMPACT_ATOMS: atom_id res chain seq x y z
N TRP A 1 -8.96 -7.56 4.59
CA TRP A 1 -10.07 -7.75 3.67
C TRP A 1 -9.59 -8.52 2.45
N ALA A 2 -10.46 -9.35 1.84
CA ALA A 2 -10.13 -10.07 0.61
C ALA A 2 -11.31 -9.96 -0.35
N PRO A 3 -11.08 -9.55 -1.60
CA PRO A 3 -12.11 -9.62 -2.62
C PRO A 3 -12.44 -11.10 -2.95
N THR A 4 -13.67 -11.37 -3.38
CA THR A 4 -14.03 -12.68 -3.94
C THR A 4 -13.30 -12.91 -5.27
N ASN A 5 -13.25 -14.14 -5.74
CA ASN A 5 -12.64 -14.43 -7.04
C ASN A 5 -13.38 -13.73 -8.19
N GLU A 6 -14.68 -13.58 -8.05
CA GLU A 6 -15.55 -12.89 -9.01
C GLU A 6 -15.44 -11.38 -8.99
N ALA A 7 -14.83 -10.83 -7.93
CA ALA A 7 -14.61 -9.40 -7.75
C ALA A 7 -13.54 -8.83 -8.68
N LEU A 8 -12.75 -9.69 -9.32
CA LEU A 8 -11.68 -9.31 -10.23
C LEU A 8 -12.00 -9.80 -11.65
N THR A 9 -11.86 -8.91 -12.60
CA THR A 9 -11.95 -9.25 -14.02
C THR A 9 -10.76 -10.08 -14.48
N ALA A 10 -10.87 -10.76 -15.60
CA ALA A 10 -9.74 -11.50 -16.19
C ALA A 10 -8.57 -10.57 -16.54
N GLU A 11 -8.84 -9.33 -16.97
CA GLU A 11 -7.82 -8.32 -17.26
C GLU A 11 -7.08 -7.88 -15.99
N GLU A 12 -7.79 -7.70 -14.88
CA GLU A 12 -7.17 -7.35 -13.60
C GLU A 12 -6.32 -8.50 -13.05
N TRP A 13 -6.79 -9.74 -13.19
CA TRP A 13 -6.00 -10.92 -12.84
C TRP A 13 -4.72 -10.99 -13.65
N GLN A 14 -4.78 -10.85 -14.97
CA GLN A 14 -3.61 -10.86 -15.84
C GLN A 14 -2.63 -9.73 -15.45
N LYS A 15 -3.13 -8.53 -15.20
CA LYS A 15 -2.31 -7.40 -14.73
C LYS A 15 -1.57 -7.73 -13.42
N PHE A 16 -2.25 -8.34 -12.47
CA PHE A 16 -1.63 -8.70 -11.19
C PHE A 16 -0.62 -9.84 -11.32
N GLU A 17 -0.86 -10.80 -12.21
CA GLU A 17 0.11 -11.85 -12.54
C GLU A 17 1.37 -11.25 -13.18
N GLU A 18 1.23 -10.36 -14.15
CA GLU A 18 2.36 -9.64 -14.76
C GLU A 18 3.13 -8.79 -13.73
N MET A 19 2.42 -8.13 -12.82
CA MET A 19 3.05 -7.39 -11.73
C MET A 19 3.77 -8.32 -10.75
N ALA A 20 3.24 -9.50 -10.47
CA ALA A 20 3.90 -10.46 -9.59
C ALA A 20 5.24 -10.95 -10.15
N GLU A 21 5.34 -11.11 -11.46
CA GLU A 21 6.55 -11.54 -12.14
C GLU A 21 7.59 -10.41 -12.30
N ASN A 22 7.14 -9.19 -12.58
CA ASN A 22 8.02 -8.11 -13.02
C ASN A 22 8.14 -6.96 -12.02
N ASP A 23 7.16 -6.77 -11.14
CA ASP A 23 7.07 -5.63 -10.22
C ASP A 23 6.32 -5.99 -8.93
N GLY A 24 6.82 -6.98 -8.22
CA GLY A 24 6.22 -7.47 -6.99
C GLY A 24 6.02 -6.40 -5.91
N TYR A 25 6.89 -5.38 -5.89
CA TYR A 25 6.74 -4.25 -4.97
C TYR A 25 5.46 -3.46 -5.24
N ASN A 26 5.20 -3.10 -6.50
CA ASN A 26 3.98 -2.39 -6.84
C ASN A 26 2.73 -3.25 -6.64
N LEU A 27 2.78 -4.55 -6.91
CA LEU A 27 1.70 -5.48 -6.57
C LEU A 27 1.41 -5.45 -5.06
N GLN A 28 2.45 -5.54 -4.24
CA GLN A 28 2.31 -5.46 -2.79
C GLN A 28 1.68 -4.15 -2.35
N GLN A 29 2.11 -3.01 -2.91
CA GLN A 29 1.58 -1.70 -2.55
C GLN A 29 0.14 -1.49 -3.04
N GLN A 30 -0.12 -1.78 -4.32
CA GLN A 30 -1.38 -1.41 -4.97
C GLN A 30 -2.52 -2.39 -4.67
N PHE A 31 -2.22 -3.67 -4.48
CA PHE A 31 -3.23 -4.67 -4.25
C PHE A 31 -3.17 -5.25 -2.84
N VAL A 32 -2.11 -5.98 -2.49
CA VAL A 32 -2.05 -6.72 -1.21
C VAL A 32 -2.14 -5.76 -0.03
N GLY A 33 -1.27 -4.76 0.01
CA GLY A 33 -1.21 -3.78 1.09
C GLY A 33 -2.45 -2.89 1.17
N ASN A 34 -3.15 -2.72 0.04
CA ASN A 34 -4.39 -1.95 -0.01
C ASN A 34 -5.60 -2.68 0.61
N HIS A 35 -5.42 -3.95 0.99
CA HIS A 35 -6.46 -4.78 1.61
C HIS A 35 -6.14 -5.19 3.05
N ILE A 36 -5.03 -4.72 3.61
CA ILE A 36 -4.59 -5.11 4.95
C ILE A 36 -4.44 -3.87 5.84
N ALA A 37 -5.06 -3.91 7.02
CA ALA A 37 -4.83 -2.93 8.08
C ALA A 37 -4.07 -3.57 9.24
N LEU A 38 -3.23 -2.80 9.93
CA LEU A 38 -2.37 -3.28 11.02
C LEU A 38 -3.16 -3.74 12.24
N TYR A 39 -4.35 -3.20 12.45
CA TYR A 39 -5.14 -3.46 13.64
C TYR A 39 -6.45 -4.16 13.33
N ARG A 40 -6.81 -5.07 14.22
CA ARG A 40 -8.06 -5.82 14.16
C ARG A 40 -9.27 -4.89 14.20
N LYS A 41 -10.12 -4.97 13.17
CA LYS A 41 -11.37 -4.21 13.06
C LYS A 41 -12.55 -5.16 12.93
N THR A 42 -13.45 -5.10 13.89
CA THR A 42 -14.69 -5.90 13.88
C THR A 42 -15.82 -5.09 13.23
N MET A 43 -16.63 -5.73 12.39
CA MET A 43 -17.81 -5.13 11.78
C MET A 43 -19.04 -5.14 12.71
N THR A 44 -18.82 -4.75 13.98
CA THR A 44 -19.87 -4.72 15.02
C THR A 44 -20.13 -3.32 15.55
N LYS A 45 -19.39 -2.34 15.07
CA LYS A 45 -19.54 -0.92 15.40
C LYS A 45 -20.60 -0.26 14.53
N SER A 46 -20.91 0.99 14.81
CA SER A 46 -21.70 1.90 13.98
C SER A 46 -20.88 3.11 13.56
N GLY A 47 -21.35 3.82 12.54
CA GLY A 47 -20.71 5.00 11.99
C GLY A 47 -19.60 4.72 11.02
N LYS A 48 -18.67 5.68 10.86
CA LYS A 48 -17.53 5.59 9.94
C LYS A 48 -16.22 5.71 10.69
N GLU A 49 -15.20 5.02 10.20
CA GLU A 49 -13.84 5.09 10.73
C GLU A 49 -12.84 5.13 9.58
N THR A 50 -11.82 5.97 9.69
CA THR A 50 -10.69 5.95 8.76
C THR A 50 -9.66 4.96 9.24
N LEU A 51 -9.27 4.04 8.37
CA LEU A 51 -8.25 3.01 8.61
C LEU A 51 -6.98 3.38 7.88
N ARG A 52 -5.85 3.19 8.53
CA ARG A 52 -4.55 3.17 7.84
C ARG A 52 -4.24 1.75 7.40
N LEU A 53 -4.00 1.59 6.11
CA LEU A 53 -3.60 0.32 5.50
C LEU A 53 -2.08 0.13 5.59
N ILE A 54 -1.59 -1.09 5.38
CA ILE A 54 -0.14 -1.36 5.47
C ILE A 54 0.67 -0.70 4.35
N ASN A 55 0.04 -0.35 3.23
CA ASN A 55 0.64 0.48 2.17
C ASN A 55 0.65 1.98 2.49
N SER A 56 0.38 2.36 3.72
CA SER A 56 0.28 3.73 4.23
C SER A 56 -0.87 4.58 3.65
N LYS A 57 -1.73 4.01 2.81
CA LYS A 57 -2.95 4.67 2.35
C LYS A 57 -4.04 4.63 3.42
N PHE A 58 -5.02 5.51 3.27
CA PHE A 58 -6.21 5.52 4.12
C PHE A 58 -7.42 4.97 3.39
N ALA A 59 -8.22 4.19 4.10
CA ALA A 59 -9.51 3.71 3.63
C ALA A 59 -10.59 4.03 4.67
N VAL A 60 -11.78 4.36 4.20
CA VAL A 60 -12.94 4.60 5.08
C VAL A 60 -13.77 3.32 5.17
N ILE A 61 -13.93 2.82 6.40
CA ILE A 61 -14.92 1.78 6.69
C ILE A 61 -16.22 2.45 7.16
N ASN A 62 -17.33 2.07 6.55
CA ASN A 62 -18.67 2.45 6.99
C ASN A 62 -19.35 1.22 7.58
N TYR A 63 -19.47 1.20 8.89
CA TYR A 63 -20.03 0.08 9.63
C TYR A 63 -21.54 -0.07 9.42
N ASP A 64 -22.25 1.04 9.23
CA ASP A 64 -23.70 1.05 9.06
C ASP A 64 -24.11 0.49 7.69
N GLU A 65 -23.37 0.85 6.65
CA GLU A 65 -23.56 0.35 5.28
C GLU A 65 -22.84 -0.97 5.03
N GLY A 66 -21.88 -1.34 5.90
CA GLY A 66 -21.06 -2.53 5.73
C GLY A 66 -20.10 -2.42 4.54
N THR A 67 -19.47 -1.26 4.33
CA THR A 67 -18.57 -1.05 3.20
C THR A 67 -17.15 -0.72 3.64
N LEU A 68 -16.15 -1.08 2.83
CA LEU A 68 -14.80 -0.55 2.85
C LEU A 68 -14.62 0.29 1.58
N GLN A 69 -14.50 1.61 1.72
CA GLN A 69 -14.59 2.55 0.61
C GLN A 69 -15.89 2.34 -0.17
N LYS A 70 -15.82 1.83 -1.40
CA LYS A 70 -16.97 1.51 -2.26
C LYS A 70 -17.33 0.02 -2.24
N ALA A 71 -16.41 -0.85 -1.77
CA ALA A 71 -16.59 -2.29 -1.77
C ALA A 71 -17.52 -2.74 -0.63
N GLN A 72 -18.51 -3.58 -0.96
CA GLN A 72 -19.45 -4.13 0.02
C GLN A 72 -18.81 -5.31 0.76
N VAL A 73 -18.93 -5.35 2.07
CA VAL A 73 -18.53 -6.49 2.88
C VAL A 73 -19.62 -7.56 2.82
N VAL A 74 -19.38 -8.63 2.07
CA VAL A 74 -20.33 -9.73 1.88
C VAL A 74 -20.24 -10.80 2.97
N GLU A 75 -19.06 -10.98 3.56
CA GLU A 75 -18.85 -11.82 4.73
C GLU A 75 -17.95 -11.11 5.73
N LYS A 76 -18.30 -11.18 7.02
CA LYS A 76 -17.62 -10.39 8.03
C LYS A 76 -17.20 -11.19 9.24
N ASN A 77 -16.14 -10.71 9.91
CA ASN A 77 -15.66 -11.23 11.20
C ASN A 77 -15.22 -12.70 11.17
N ILE A 78 -14.66 -13.16 10.04
CA ILE A 78 -14.06 -14.49 9.94
C ILE A 78 -12.80 -14.51 10.78
N GLY A 79 -12.82 -15.32 11.84
CA GLY A 79 -11.69 -15.41 12.78
C GLY A 79 -10.50 -16.19 12.18
N ALA A 80 -9.32 -15.60 12.24
CA ALA A 80 -8.07 -16.26 11.98
C ALA A 80 -7.17 -16.24 13.22
N ARG A 81 -6.13 -17.07 13.25
CA ARG A 81 -5.21 -17.15 14.41
C ARG A 81 -4.60 -15.79 14.75
N ASN A 82 -4.27 -15.00 13.77
CA ASN A 82 -3.52 -13.73 13.89
C ASN A 82 -4.34 -12.49 13.48
N GLY A 83 -5.64 -12.64 13.17
CA GLY A 83 -6.42 -11.49 12.70
C GLY A 83 -7.89 -11.80 12.46
N LEU A 84 -8.54 -10.89 11.74
CA LEU A 84 -9.89 -11.04 11.20
C LEU A 84 -9.85 -10.86 9.69
N LEU A 85 -10.60 -11.70 8.99
CA LEU A 85 -10.86 -11.56 7.58
C LEU A 85 -12.29 -11.04 7.36
N HIS A 86 -12.44 -10.18 6.38
CA HIS A 86 -13.72 -9.74 5.80
C HIS A 86 -13.65 -9.95 4.30
N VAL A 87 -14.71 -10.46 3.71
CA VAL A 87 -14.80 -10.70 2.28
C VAL A 87 -15.53 -9.55 1.60
N LEU A 88 -15.00 -9.09 0.48
CA LEU A 88 -15.51 -7.97 -0.31
C LEU A 88 -16.09 -8.47 -1.64
N ASP A 89 -17.14 -7.83 -2.13
CA ASP A 89 -17.72 -8.06 -3.46
C ASP A 89 -16.90 -7.46 -4.60
N SER A 90 -16.03 -6.53 -4.28
CA SER A 90 -15.12 -5.86 -5.21
C SER A 90 -13.78 -5.58 -4.56
N GLN A 91 -12.75 -5.30 -5.35
CA GLN A 91 -11.46 -4.88 -4.79
C GLN A 91 -11.56 -3.51 -4.14
N ASN A 92 -10.77 -3.28 -3.09
CA ASN A 92 -10.56 -1.95 -2.56
C ASN A 92 -9.70 -1.15 -3.56
N GLU A 93 -10.31 -0.16 -4.20
CA GLU A 93 -9.66 0.64 -5.25
C GLU A 93 -8.40 1.33 -4.71
N PHE A 94 -7.28 1.17 -5.42
CA PHE A 94 -6.06 1.88 -5.09
C PHE A 94 -6.13 3.31 -5.65
N LEU A 95 -6.17 4.28 -4.75
CA LEU A 95 -6.22 5.69 -5.12
C LEU A 95 -4.79 6.23 -5.24
N PHE A 96 -4.42 6.59 -6.46
CA PHE A 96 -3.14 7.23 -6.73
C PHE A 96 -3.06 8.62 -6.10
N ASN A 97 -1.94 8.93 -5.44
CA ASN A 97 -1.56 10.31 -5.21
C ASN A 97 -1.01 10.94 -6.51
N LEU A 98 -0.74 12.24 -6.51
CA LEU A 98 -0.30 12.95 -7.71
C LEU A 98 0.99 12.36 -8.31
N TYR A 99 1.96 12.00 -7.48
CA TYR A 99 3.21 11.39 -7.93
C TYR A 99 2.96 10.04 -8.59
N GLU A 100 2.22 9.16 -7.92
CA GLU A 100 1.86 7.84 -8.43
C GLU A 100 1.05 7.95 -9.74
N TYR A 101 0.11 8.89 -9.80
CA TYR A 101 -0.66 9.14 -11.03
C TYR A 101 0.26 9.50 -12.20
N ILE A 102 1.18 10.45 -12.02
CA ILE A 102 2.14 10.83 -13.06
C ILE A 102 3.04 9.65 -13.43
N LYS A 103 3.48 8.87 -12.43
CA LYS A 103 4.36 7.71 -12.62
C LYS A 103 3.70 6.62 -13.46
N PHE A 104 2.42 6.35 -13.24
CA PHE A 104 1.72 5.17 -13.77
C PHE A 104 0.70 5.47 -14.88
N SER A 105 0.26 6.73 -15.07
CA SER A 105 -0.82 7.06 -16.02
C SER A 105 -0.42 6.93 -17.51
N GLY A 106 0.85 7.02 -17.84
CA GLY A 106 1.32 7.01 -19.23
C GLY A 106 1.03 8.29 -20.05
N GLU A 107 0.21 9.20 -19.53
CA GLU A 107 -0.27 10.37 -20.27
C GLU A 107 0.77 11.49 -20.40
N VAL A 108 1.73 11.56 -19.48
CA VAL A 108 2.72 12.65 -19.38
C VAL A 108 4.15 12.11 -19.38
N GLU A 109 4.49 11.31 -20.37
CA GLU A 109 5.73 10.54 -20.42
C GLU A 109 7.01 11.38 -20.21
N THR A 110 7.10 12.52 -20.87
CA THR A 110 8.29 13.40 -20.76
C THR A 110 8.45 13.91 -19.32
N PHE A 111 7.35 14.36 -18.72
CA PHE A 111 7.35 14.84 -17.34
C PHE A 111 7.58 13.70 -16.35
N ARG A 112 6.97 12.55 -16.58
CA ARG A 112 7.21 11.33 -15.80
C ARG A 112 8.69 10.96 -15.79
N ASN A 113 9.33 10.91 -16.96
CA ASN A 113 10.75 10.56 -17.08
C ASN A 113 11.63 11.56 -16.34
N TYR A 114 11.32 12.86 -16.45
CA TYR A 114 12.02 13.90 -15.69
C TYR A 114 11.84 13.73 -14.17
N LEU A 115 10.64 13.34 -13.73
CA LEU A 115 10.31 13.12 -12.33
C LEU A 115 11.02 11.89 -11.77
N VAL A 116 10.88 10.74 -12.44
CA VAL A 116 11.39 9.43 -12.00
C VAL A 116 12.93 9.40 -11.97
N GLN A 117 13.60 10.14 -12.84
CA GLN A 117 15.06 10.28 -12.79
C GLN A 117 15.59 10.90 -11.49
N ARG A 118 14.70 11.49 -10.68
CA ARG A 118 15.03 12.10 -9.38
C ARG A 118 14.59 11.27 -8.20
N ASP A 119 14.09 10.07 -8.46
CA ASP A 119 13.85 9.10 -7.42
C ASP A 119 15.18 8.63 -6.84
N THR A 120 15.25 8.59 -5.54
CA THR A 120 16.36 8.00 -4.80
C THR A 120 15.82 6.91 -3.90
N VAL A 121 16.48 5.78 -3.89
CA VAL A 121 16.11 4.64 -3.06
C VAL A 121 17.15 4.47 -1.97
N TYR A 122 16.71 4.49 -0.73
CA TYR A 122 17.57 4.28 0.45
C TYR A 122 17.21 2.96 1.12
N PHE A 123 18.23 2.19 1.45
CA PHE A 123 18.06 1.03 2.31
C PHE A 123 17.83 1.50 3.76
N MET A 124 16.78 0.98 4.39
CA MET A 124 16.44 1.29 5.78
C MET A 124 16.80 0.13 6.69
N GLU A 125 18.04 0.14 7.20
CA GLU A 125 18.53 -0.88 8.14
C GLU A 125 17.63 -1.02 9.37
N SER A 126 17.22 0.10 9.96
CA SER A 126 16.37 0.12 11.17
C SER A 126 14.97 -0.47 11.00
N ALA A 127 14.48 -0.56 9.77
CA ALA A 127 13.18 -1.16 9.43
C ALA A 127 13.31 -2.56 8.84
N SER A 128 14.52 -2.98 8.49
CA SER A 128 14.82 -4.29 7.92
C SER A 128 15.01 -5.33 9.03
N ILE A 129 14.78 -6.60 8.71
CA ILE A 129 14.95 -7.72 9.65
C ILE A 129 16.32 -8.36 9.41
N GLU A 130 17.20 -8.25 10.38
CA GLU A 130 18.52 -8.88 10.32
C GLU A 130 18.42 -10.40 10.28
N GLY A 131 19.24 -11.00 9.43
CA GLY A 131 19.49 -12.42 9.36
C GLY A 131 20.75 -12.83 10.14
N LEU A 132 21.19 -14.07 9.90
CA LEU A 132 22.50 -14.50 10.40
C LEU A 132 23.60 -13.82 9.57
N PRO A 133 24.70 -13.39 10.19
CA PRO A 133 25.83 -12.84 9.44
C PRO A 133 26.33 -13.79 8.34
N ASP A 134 26.88 -13.22 7.27
CA ASP A 134 27.55 -14.01 6.24
C ASP A 134 28.86 -14.66 6.75
N GLU A 135 29.50 -15.44 5.89
CA GLU A 135 30.76 -16.14 6.23
C GLU A 135 31.90 -15.17 6.59
N ASN A 136 31.79 -13.89 6.25
CA ASN A 136 32.76 -12.84 6.53
C ASN A 136 32.38 -12.01 7.77
N GLY A 137 31.21 -12.31 8.39
CA GLY A 137 30.69 -11.57 9.54
C GLY A 137 29.93 -10.30 9.17
N ASN A 138 29.58 -10.10 7.90
CA ASN A 138 28.78 -8.95 7.49
C ASN A 138 27.28 -9.19 7.80
N PRO A 139 26.53 -8.16 8.17
CA PRO A 139 25.11 -8.28 8.39
C PRO A 139 24.38 -8.69 7.10
N THR A 140 23.48 -9.66 7.21
CA THR A 140 22.54 -10.00 6.14
C THR A 140 21.12 -9.69 6.59
N TYR A 141 20.18 -9.60 5.66
CA TYR A 141 18.80 -9.28 5.94
C TYR A 141 17.88 -10.32 5.33
N VAL A 142 17.00 -10.90 6.14
CA VAL A 142 15.96 -11.83 5.69
C VAL A 142 14.76 -11.08 5.11
N ASP A 143 14.60 -9.82 5.51
CA ASP A 143 13.64 -8.89 4.92
C ASP A 143 14.29 -7.51 4.82
N SER A 144 14.30 -6.94 3.63
CA SER A 144 14.98 -5.68 3.32
C SER A 144 13.95 -4.60 3.01
N VAL A 145 13.94 -3.55 3.82
CA VAL A 145 13.05 -2.42 3.62
C VAL A 145 13.79 -1.29 2.95
N TYR A 146 13.20 -0.74 1.91
CA TYR A 146 13.72 0.42 1.17
C TYR A 146 12.74 1.58 1.24
N PHE A 147 13.26 2.77 1.39
CA PHE A 147 12.51 4.01 1.31
C PHE A 147 12.79 4.68 -0.03
N GLN A 148 11.74 5.03 -0.75
CA GLN A 148 11.86 5.79 -2.00
C GLN A 148 11.52 7.25 -1.73
N ASP A 149 12.38 8.13 -2.18
CA ASP A 149 12.27 9.57 -2.04
C ASP A 149 12.37 10.25 -3.40
N ASN A 150 11.64 11.35 -3.60
CA ASN A 150 11.74 12.15 -4.81
C ASN A 150 11.97 13.62 -4.47
N MET A 151 13.11 14.12 -4.87
CA MET A 151 13.58 15.47 -4.58
C MET A 151 12.63 16.59 -5.02
N LEU A 152 11.79 16.36 -6.05
CA LEU A 152 10.85 17.36 -6.54
C LEU A 152 9.57 17.45 -5.71
N PHE A 153 9.20 16.35 -5.04
CA PHE A 153 8.03 16.29 -4.18
C PHE A 153 8.38 16.54 -2.71
N ASN A 154 9.65 16.37 -2.34
CA ASN A 154 10.12 16.72 -1.02
C ASN A 154 10.44 18.20 -0.97
N ASN A 155 9.69 18.92 -0.19
CA ASN A 155 9.98 20.31 0.08
C ASN A 155 11.18 20.40 1.02
N HIS A 156 12.35 20.76 0.49
CA HIS A 156 13.58 20.91 1.28
C HIS A 156 13.51 22.00 2.38
N SER A 157 12.56 22.91 2.27
CA SER A 157 12.28 23.90 3.32
C SER A 157 11.42 23.36 4.46
N TYR A 158 10.79 22.24 4.23
CA TYR A 158 9.99 21.49 5.19
C TYR A 158 10.57 20.09 5.27
N ASN A 159 11.24 19.78 6.35
CA ASN A 159 11.82 18.47 6.62
C ASN A 159 10.91 17.72 7.61
N PRO A 160 9.80 17.13 7.13
CA PRO A 160 8.89 16.45 8.02
C PRO A 160 9.58 15.22 8.58
N THR A 161 9.54 15.07 9.89
CA THR A 161 10.04 13.90 10.60
C THR A 161 8.87 13.05 11.05
N GLY A 162 8.90 11.75 10.76
CA GLY A 162 7.87 10.82 11.22
C GLY A 162 6.51 10.99 10.55
N ALA A 163 5.45 11.09 11.32
CA ALA A 163 4.06 11.18 10.84
C ALA A 163 3.80 12.35 9.88
N ASP A 164 4.51 13.46 10.06
CA ASP A 164 4.32 14.65 9.23
C ASP A 164 4.83 14.47 7.79
N ALA A 165 5.81 13.59 7.58
CA ALA A 165 6.30 13.25 6.25
C ALA A 165 5.24 12.53 5.42
N GLU A 166 4.47 11.66 6.06
CA GLU A 166 3.41 10.90 5.43
C GLU A 166 2.21 11.78 5.09
N ASP A 167 1.85 12.71 5.97
CA ASP A 167 0.76 13.66 5.76
C ASP A 167 1.06 14.64 4.61
N ALA A 168 2.32 15.05 4.44
CA ALA A 168 2.73 15.91 3.33
C ALA A 168 2.53 15.25 1.96
N TRP A 169 2.78 13.96 1.85
CA TRP A 169 2.55 13.19 0.62
C TRP A 169 1.06 12.95 0.32
N MET A 170 0.25 12.77 1.34
CA MET A 170 -1.17 12.53 1.17
C MET A 170 -1.99 13.78 0.88
N ASN A 171 -1.51 14.95 1.29
CA ASN A 171 -2.20 16.22 1.11
C ASN A 171 -1.69 17.04 -0.10
N SER A 172 -0.65 16.58 -0.77
CA SER A 172 -0.15 17.21 -2.00
C SER A 172 -0.68 16.51 -3.23
#